data_e61acc8b15bce4f4e9c81ba63b357d07
#
_entry.id   e61acc8b15bce4f4e9c81ba63b357d07
#
_cell.length_a   1.000
_cell.length_b   1.000
_cell.length_c   1.000
_cell.angle_alpha   90.00
_cell.angle_beta   90.00
_cell.angle_gamma   90.00
#
_symmetry.space_group_name_H-M   'P 1'
#
loop_
_entity.id
_entity.type
_entity.pdbx_description
1 polymer ?
#
loop_
_entity_poly.entity_id
_entity_poly.type
_entity_poly.pdbx_seq_one_letter_code
_entity_poly.pdbx_strand_id
1 'polypeptide(L)'
;FQVITNSLDTAWTPWFFEKMEAKDYPSIRRVANGYTAFVSLGAIALMLISPEIVTILGGAKYAPSRYVAIPIVLAMYYSFLYTLPSSIEYYYKKTVLIAIGTLGAAAVNIALNAYFIPRFGYIAAAYTTVVCYLLYYAIHVFFAWKVHGGILYDMKNQLLWLFGVTAAAFIFLAMTELIWLRMALLAVGFACAGIWALRHRE
;
A
#
# COMPACT_ATOMS: atom_id res chain seq x y z
N PHE A 1 1.32 10.42 0.86
CA PHE A 1 0.55 9.19 0.69
C PHE A 1 -0.23 8.85 1.96
N GLN A 2 0.44 8.66 3.10
CA GLN A 2 -0.19 8.33 4.39
C GLN A 2 -1.30 9.29 4.83
N VAL A 3 -1.15 10.59 4.60
CA VAL A 3 -2.21 11.57 4.95
C VAL A 3 -3.51 11.25 4.20
N ILE A 4 -3.40 10.92 2.91
CA ILE A 4 -4.57 10.56 2.09
C ILE A 4 -5.18 9.23 2.58
N THR A 5 -4.35 8.21 2.79
CA THR A 5 -4.85 6.90 3.24
C THR A 5 -5.46 6.96 4.63
N ASN A 6 -4.88 7.72 5.56
CA ASN A 6 -5.45 7.93 6.90
C ASN A 6 -6.79 8.67 6.87
N SER A 7 -6.92 9.68 6.00
CA SER A 7 -8.19 10.40 5.83
C SER A 7 -9.29 9.48 5.29
N LEU A 8 -8.94 8.63 4.33
CA LEU A 8 -9.85 7.63 3.78
C LEU A 8 -10.23 6.57 4.82
N ASP A 9 -9.27 6.13 5.64
CA ASP A 9 -9.50 5.13 6.71
C ASP A 9 -10.44 5.68 7.80
N THR A 10 -10.37 6.97 8.09
CA THR A 10 -11.29 7.64 9.02
C THR A 10 -12.75 7.55 8.54
N ALA A 11 -13.00 7.61 7.25
CA ALA A 11 -14.33 7.44 6.68
C ALA A 11 -14.72 5.96 6.53
N TRP A 12 -13.73 5.11 6.21
CA TRP A 12 -13.91 3.66 6.05
C TRP A 12 -14.40 2.98 7.31
N THR A 13 -13.76 3.24 8.45
CA THR A 13 -13.97 2.49 9.69
C THR A 13 -15.40 2.52 10.20
N PRO A 14 -16.08 3.68 10.37
CA PRO A 14 -17.47 3.70 10.84
C PRO A 14 -18.43 3.08 9.84
N TRP A 15 -18.24 3.34 8.53
CA TRP A 15 -19.04 2.73 7.48
C TRP A 15 -18.89 1.21 7.45
N PHE A 16 -17.67 0.70 7.59
CA PHE A 16 -17.40 -0.73 7.65
C PHE A 16 -18.11 -1.40 8.83
N PHE A 17 -18.10 -0.76 10.01
CA PHE A 17 -18.76 -1.31 11.20
C PHE A 17 -20.28 -1.37 11.01
N GLU A 18 -20.89 -0.32 10.47
CA GLU A 18 -22.32 -0.31 10.13
C GLU A 18 -22.68 -1.48 9.19
N LYS A 19 -21.89 -1.67 8.12
CA LYS A 19 -22.13 -2.75 7.15
C LYS A 19 -21.89 -4.15 7.73
N MET A 20 -20.95 -4.29 8.65
CA MET A 20 -20.74 -5.55 9.38
C MET A 20 -21.92 -5.89 10.28
N GLU A 21 -22.49 -4.93 11.00
CA GLU A 21 -23.71 -5.13 11.81
C GLU A 21 -24.91 -5.50 10.96
N ALA A 22 -25.08 -4.84 9.82
CA ALA A 22 -26.12 -5.15 8.83
C ALA A 22 -25.88 -6.47 8.07
N LYS A 23 -24.70 -7.12 8.21
CA LYS A 23 -24.27 -8.29 7.43
C LYS A 23 -24.26 -8.06 5.92
N ASP A 24 -24.09 -6.81 5.48
CA ASP A 24 -24.06 -6.41 4.07
C ASP A 24 -22.65 -6.63 3.47
N TYR A 25 -22.24 -7.88 3.44
CA TYR A 25 -20.92 -8.29 2.91
C TYR A 25 -20.71 -7.97 1.43
N PRO A 26 -21.75 -8.01 0.56
CA PRO A 26 -21.58 -7.60 -0.83
C PRO A 26 -21.16 -6.13 -0.99
N SER A 27 -21.74 -5.22 -0.23
CA SER A 27 -21.37 -3.81 -0.22
C SER A 27 -19.95 -3.61 0.30
N ILE A 28 -19.57 -4.33 1.37
CA ILE A 28 -18.19 -4.30 1.91
C ILE A 28 -17.18 -4.70 0.81
N ARG A 29 -17.42 -5.80 0.11
CA ARG A 29 -16.53 -6.27 -0.97
C ARG A 29 -16.44 -5.26 -2.11
N ARG A 30 -17.55 -4.70 -2.55
CA ARG A 30 -17.59 -3.73 -3.65
C ARG A 30 -16.80 -2.48 -3.31
N VAL A 31 -17.03 -1.90 -2.13
CA VAL A 31 -16.35 -0.66 -1.70
C VAL A 31 -14.87 -0.94 -1.41
N ALA A 32 -14.53 -2.07 -0.76
CA ALA A 32 -13.14 -2.47 -0.54
C ALA A 32 -12.37 -2.63 -1.86
N ASN A 33 -12.98 -3.22 -2.89
CA ASN A 33 -12.36 -3.35 -4.22
C ASN A 33 -12.11 -1.99 -4.87
N GLY A 34 -13.09 -1.09 -4.83
CA GLY A 34 -12.93 0.28 -5.33
C GLY A 34 -11.87 1.07 -4.55
N TYR A 35 -11.87 0.93 -3.22
CA TYR A 35 -10.87 1.56 -2.34
C TYR A 35 -9.46 1.08 -2.65
N THR A 36 -9.28 -0.25 -2.76
CA THR A 36 -7.99 -0.84 -3.13
C THR A 36 -7.54 -0.36 -4.51
N ALA A 37 -8.42 -0.36 -5.52
CA ALA A 37 -8.10 0.11 -6.86
C ALA A 37 -7.66 1.58 -6.86
N PHE A 38 -8.40 2.46 -6.18
CA PHE A 38 -8.09 3.89 -6.09
C PHE A 38 -6.71 4.14 -5.46
N VAL A 39 -6.43 3.50 -4.31
CA VAL A 39 -5.13 3.67 -3.63
C VAL A 39 -3.99 3.03 -4.42
N SER A 40 -4.24 1.90 -5.11
CA SER A 40 -3.25 1.27 -5.99
C SER A 40 -2.85 2.16 -7.16
N LEU A 41 -3.81 2.78 -7.82
CA LEU A 41 -3.54 3.74 -8.90
C LEU A 41 -2.80 4.98 -8.38
N GLY A 42 -3.17 5.48 -7.21
CA GLY A 42 -2.47 6.57 -6.54
C GLY A 42 -1.01 6.21 -6.18
N ALA A 43 -0.78 4.98 -5.71
CA ALA A 43 0.57 4.48 -5.43
C ALA A 43 1.42 4.38 -6.71
N ILE A 44 0.85 3.84 -7.80
CA ILE A 44 1.52 3.76 -9.10
C ILE A 44 1.89 5.16 -9.61
N ALA A 45 0.94 6.11 -9.57
CA ALA A 45 1.20 7.48 -9.99
C ALA A 45 2.30 8.14 -9.14
N LEU A 46 2.25 7.95 -7.82
CA LEU A 46 3.27 8.49 -6.92
C LEU A 46 4.65 7.85 -7.15
N MET A 47 4.72 6.54 -7.42
CA MET A 47 5.99 5.86 -7.76
C MET A 47 6.62 6.44 -9.02
N LEU A 48 5.82 6.81 -10.03
CA LEU A 48 6.33 7.39 -11.27
C LEU A 48 7.03 8.72 -11.07
N ILE A 49 6.55 9.56 -10.12
CA ILE A 49 7.09 10.90 -9.86
C ILE A 49 7.99 10.99 -8.61
N SER A 50 8.01 9.96 -7.75
CA SER A 50 8.69 10.03 -6.46
C SER A 50 10.20 10.29 -6.54
N PRO A 51 10.97 9.76 -7.53
CA PRO A 51 12.39 10.09 -7.68
C PRO A 51 12.64 11.58 -7.92
N GLU A 52 11.78 12.23 -8.71
CA GLU A 52 11.86 13.68 -9.00
C GLU A 52 11.50 14.50 -7.77
N ILE A 53 10.45 14.11 -7.06
CA ILE A 53 10.06 14.77 -5.80
C ILE A 53 11.24 14.79 -4.82
N VAL A 54 11.91 13.66 -4.64
CA VAL A 54 13.09 13.58 -3.76
C VAL A 54 14.22 14.47 -4.25
N THR A 55 14.49 14.48 -5.55
CA THR A 55 15.57 15.28 -6.14
C THR A 55 15.28 16.78 -6.03
N ILE A 56 14.04 17.21 -6.30
CA ILE A 56 13.64 18.64 -6.25
C ILE A 56 13.62 19.14 -4.81
N LEU A 57 13.00 18.39 -3.89
CA LEU A 57 12.85 18.83 -2.50
C LEU A 57 14.12 18.64 -1.67
N GLY A 58 14.90 17.60 -1.95
CA GLY A 58 16.12 17.26 -1.21
C GLY A 58 17.37 17.98 -1.74
N GLY A 59 17.36 18.46 -2.98
CA GLY A 59 18.50 19.05 -3.65
C GLY A 59 19.62 18.04 -3.97
N ALA A 60 20.76 18.53 -4.47
CA ALA A 60 21.87 17.70 -4.96
C ALA A 60 22.42 16.73 -3.90
N LYS A 61 22.43 17.13 -2.62
CA LYS A 61 22.92 16.29 -1.51
C LYS A 61 22.13 15.00 -1.35
N TYR A 62 20.83 15.02 -1.62
CA TYR A 62 19.93 13.88 -1.45
C TYR A 62 19.59 13.19 -2.77
N ALA A 63 20.19 13.57 -3.89
CA ALA A 63 19.96 12.94 -5.19
C ALA A 63 20.11 11.41 -5.17
N PRO A 64 21.08 10.78 -4.42
CA PRO A 64 21.14 9.31 -4.32
C PRO A 64 19.91 8.68 -3.65
N SER A 65 19.14 9.43 -2.84
CA SER A 65 17.95 8.91 -2.15
C SER A 65 16.77 8.67 -3.11
N ARG A 66 16.85 9.10 -4.37
CA ARG A 66 15.83 8.79 -5.39
C ARG A 66 15.61 7.29 -5.59
N TYR A 67 16.64 6.46 -5.37
CA TYR A 67 16.54 5.00 -5.49
C TYR A 67 15.77 4.31 -4.35
N VAL A 68 15.55 5.00 -3.23
CA VAL A 68 14.74 4.49 -2.12
C VAL A 68 13.29 4.99 -2.19
N ALA A 69 12.99 5.98 -3.04
CA ALA A 69 11.66 6.58 -3.11
C ALA A 69 10.57 5.58 -3.50
N ILE A 70 10.81 4.81 -4.57
CA ILE A 70 9.85 3.79 -5.07
C ILE A 70 9.64 2.68 -4.05
N PRO A 71 10.68 2.03 -3.45
CA PRO A 71 10.47 1.06 -2.37
C PRO A 71 9.70 1.62 -1.18
N ILE A 72 9.94 2.86 -0.79
CA ILE A 72 9.19 3.49 0.31
C ILE A 72 7.71 3.65 -0.04
N VAL A 73 7.37 4.08 -1.26
CA VAL A 73 5.97 4.17 -1.69
C VAL A 73 5.32 2.77 -1.71
N LEU A 74 6.04 1.74 -2.15
CA LEU A 74 5.57 0.35 -2.12
C LEU A 74 5.31 -0.11 -0.67
N ALA A 75 6.21 0.19 0.26
CA ALA A 75 6.03 -0.11 1.67
C ALA A 75 4.78 0.58 2.25
N MET A 76 4.57 1.87 1.91
CA MET A 76 3.37 2.61 2.32
C MET A 76 2.09 2.04 1.72
N TYR A 77 2.15 1.51 0.50
CA TYR A 77 1.03 0.81 -0.12
C TYR A 77 0.69 -0.49 0.64
N TYR A 78 1.68 -1.28 1.03
CA TYR A 78 1.42 -2.48 1.85
C TYR A 78 0.89 -2.13 3.24
N SER A 79 1.38 -1.03 3.83
CA SER A 79 0.83 -0.47 5.07
C SER A 79 -0.63 -0.05 4.92
N PHE A 80 -1.04 0.43 3.74
CA PHE A 80 -2.46 0.67 3.46
C PHE A 80 -3.24 -0.64 3.36
N LEU A 81 -2.76 -1.64 2.63
CA LEU A 81 -3.48 -2.91 2.48
C LEU A 81 -3.79 -3.58 3.82
N TYR A 82 -2.95 -3.40 4.83
CA TYR A 82 -3.17 -3.89 6.19
C TYR A 82 -4.42 -3.30 6.84
N THR A 83 -4.87 -2.10 6.48
CA THR A 83 -6.03 -1.45 7.13
C THR A 83 -7.32 -2.24 6.90
N LEU A 84 -7.44 -2.94 5.79
CA LEU A 84 -8.61 -3.75 5.47
C LEU A 84 -8.77 -4.95 6.44
N PRO A 85 -7.81 -5.88 6.56
CA PRO A 85 -7.94 -6.99 7.52
C PRO A 85 -7.99 -6.51 8.98
N SER A 86 -7.25 -5.46 9.35
CA SER A 86 -7.31 -4.92 10.71
C SER A 86 -8.67 -4.35 11.09
N SER A 87 -9.45 -3.82 10.12
CA SER A 87 -10.83 -3.38 10.39
C SER A 87 -11.71 -4.52 10.91
N ILE A 88 -11.49 -5.76 10.44
CA ILE A 88 -12.18 -6.95 10.95
C ILE A 88 -11.78 -7.21 12.41
N GLU A 89 -10.48 -7.16 12.70
CA GLU A 89 -9.97 -7.38 14.06
C GLU A 89 -10.50 -6.33 15.04
N TYR A 90 -10.57 -5.05 14.64
CA TYR A 90 -11.18 -3.97 15.41
C TYR A 90 -12.67 -4.21 15.66
N TYR A 91 -13.42 -4.59 14.63
CA TYR A 91 -14.85 -4.88 14.75
C TYR A 91 -15.12 -5.98 15.79
N TYR A 92 -14.34 -7.06 15.75
CA TYR A 92 -14.43 -8.14 16.73
C TYR A 92 -13.70 -7.87 18.06
N LYS A 93 -13.20 -6.65 18.28
CA LYS A 93 -12.49 -6.22 19.50
C LYS A 93 -11.24 -7.06 19.81
N LYS A 94 -10.56 -7.59 18.77
CA LYS A 94 -9.35 -8.42 18.89
C LYS A 94 -8.07 -7.58 18.83
N THR A 95 -8.04 -6.47 19.55
CA THR A 95 -6.93 -5.51 19.59
C THR A 95 -5.59 -6.11 20.03
N VAL A 96 -5.63 -7.19 20.82
CA VAL A 96 -4.42 -7.94 21.21
C VAL A 96 -3.72 -8.55 19.98
N LEU A 97 -4.46 -9.05 18.99
CA LEU A 97 -3.87 -9.57 17.74
C LEU A 97 -3.17 -8.46 16.96
N ILE A 98 -3.79 -7.26 16.93
CA ILE A 98 -3.18 -6.08 16.30
C ILE A 98 -1.87 -5.73 17.00
N ALA A 99 -1.84 -5.71 18.32
CA ALA A 99 -0.63 -5.43 19.09
C ALA A 99 0.46 -6.48 18.84
N ILE A 100 0.11 -7.78 18.80
CA ILE A 100 1.05 -8.88 18.51
C ILE A 100 1.61 -8.73 17.09
N GLY A 101 0.76 -8.48 16.10
CA GLY A 101 1.19 -8.28 14.71
C GLY A 101 2.14 -7.09 14.57
N THR A 102 1.79 -5.95 15.20
CA THR A 102 2.60 -4.74 15.16
C THR A 102 3.96 -4.93 15.84
N LEU A 103 3.99 -5.50 17.04
CA LEU A 103 5.24 -5.77 17.76
C LEU A 103 6.10 -6.80 17.02
N GLY A 104 5.48 -7.84 16.45
CA GLY A 104 6.18 -8.84 15.64
C GLY A 104 6.81 -8.23 14.40
N ALA A 105 6.07 -7.40 13.65
CA ALA A 105 6.60 -6.70 12.49
C ALA A 105 7.73 -5.73 12.87
N ALA A 106 7.60 -5.00 13.98
CA ALA A 106 8.65 -4.12 14.48
C ALA A 106 9.92 -4.90 14.85
N ALA A 107 9.80 -6.03 15.55
CA ALA A 107 10.93 -6.89 15.90
C ALA A 107 11.65 -7.42 14.65
N VAL A 108 10.88 -7.90 13.64
CA VAL A 108 11.44 -8.34 12.35
C VAL A 108 12.14 -7.20 11.63
N ASN A 109 11.54 -5.99 11.62
CA ASN A 109 12.17 -4.82 10.99
C ASN A 109 13.50 -4.45 11.65
N ILE A 110 13.56 -4.44 12.99
CA ILE A 110 14.79 -4.17 13.74
C ILE A 110 15.86 -5.23 13.40
N ALA A 111 15.49 -6.51 13.41
CA ALA A 111 16.44 -7.60 13.10
C ALA A 111 16.97 -7.52 11.67
N LEU A 112 16.09 -7.29 10.68
CA LEU A 112 16.48 -7.11 9.28
C LEU A 112 17.38 -5.88 9.10
N ASN A 113 17.02 -4.75 9.70
CA ASN A 113 17.83 -3.53 9.62
C ASN A 113 19.20 -3.71 10.28
N ALA A 114 19.27 -4.35 11.45
CA ALA A 114 20.53 -4.65 12.12
C ALA A 114 21.45 -5.55 11.29
N TYR A 115 20.89 -6.45 10.49
CA TYR A 115 21.66 -7.34 9.63
C TYR A 115 22.04 -6.70 8.29
N PHE A 116 21.07 -6.03 7.61
CA PHE A 116 21.25 -5.58 6.24
C PHE A 116 21.87 -4.19 6.11
N ILE A 117 21.55 -3.25 7.01
CA ILE A 117 22.09 -1.87 6.90
C ILE A 117 23.61 -1.82 7.00
N PRO A 118 24.29 -2.53 7.93
CA PRO A 118 25.75 -2.52 7.98
C PRO A 118 26.43 -3.09 6.74
N ARG A 119 25.72 -3.94 5.96
CA ARG A 119 26.27 -4.61 4.77
C ARG A 119 25.98 -3.89 3.47
N PHE A 120 24.79 -3.26 3.36
CA PHE A 120 24.29 -2.69 2.11
C PHE A 120 23.97 -1.19 2.21
N GLY A 121 24.26 -0.58 3.37
CA GLY A 121 24.00 0.83 3.60
C GLY A 121 22.52 1.16 3.80
N TYR A 122 22.20 2.44 3.84
CA TYR A 122 20.86 2.95 4.14
C TYR A 122 19.76 2.52 3.12
N ILE A 123 20.16 2.20 1.90
CA ILE A 123 19.23 1.73 0.87
C ILE A 123 18.52 0.44 1.32
N ALA A 124 19.24 -0.42 2.07
CA ALA A 124 18.67 -1.66 2.59
C ALA A 124 17.44 -1.41 3.49
N ALA A 125 17.41 -0.30 4.23
CA ALA A 125 16.30 0.04 5.11
C ALA A 125 14.95 0.17 4.35
N ALA A 126 14.97 0.65 3.12
CA ALA A 126 13.77 0.74 2.30
C ALA A 126 13.22 -0.65 1.93
N TYR A 127 14.09 -1.57 1.55
CA TYR A 127 13.70 -2.94 1.18
C TYR A 127 13.28 -3.78 2.39
N THR A 128 13.96 -3.66 3.51
CA THR A 128 13.55 -4.31 4.76
C THR A 128 12.17 -3.84 5.20
N THR A 129 11.87 -2.55 5.02
CA THR A 129 10.56 -1.98 5.31
C THR A 129 9.48 -2.57 4.38
N VAL A 130 9.75 -2.72 3.07
CA VAL A 130 8.84 -3.39 2.13
C VAL A 130 8.51 -4.81 2.61
N VAL A 131 9.54 -5.59 2.94
CA VAL A 131 9.35 -6.97 3.44
C VAL A 131 8.53 -6.99 4.72
N CYS A 132 8.83 -6.11 5.67
CA CYS A 132 8.10 -6.04 6.94
C CYS A 132 6.63 -5.70 6.76
N TYR A 133 6.26 -4.72 5.93
CA TYR A 133 4.87 -4.38 5.71
C TYR A 133 4.12 -5.44 4.90
N LEU A 134 4.79 -6.15 4.00
CA LEU A 134 4.20 -7.30 3.31
C LEU A 134 3.87 -8.43 4.30
N LEU A 135 4.81 -8.76 5.19
CA LEU A 135 4.61 -9.76 6.25
C LEU A 135 3.51 -9.31 7.22
N TYR A 136 3.50 -8.04 7.59
CA TYR A 136 2.49 -7.44 8.43
C TYR A 136 1.09 -7.59 7.84
N TYR A 137 0.91 -7.24 6.56
CA TYR A 137 -0.33 -7.47 5.83
C TYR A 137 -0.74 -8.95 5.84
N ALA A 138 0.18 -9.86 5.50
CA ALA A 138 -0.10 -11.29 5.44
C ALA A 138 -0.55 -11.87 6.80
N ILE A 139 0.10 -11.46 7.90
CA ILE A 139 -0.26 -11.87 9.27
C ILE A 139 -1.68 -11.40 9.62
N HIS A 140 -2.03 -10.15 9.29
CA HIS A 140 -3.35 -9.62 9.58
C HIS A 140 -4.44 -10.22 8.69
N VAL A 141 -4.16 -10.56 7.43
CA VAL A 141 -5.07 -11.37 6.61
C VAL A 141 -5.38 -12.72 7.27
N PHE A 142 -4.36 -13.38 7.81
CA PHE A 142 -4.52 -14.65 8.54
C PHE A 142 -5.33 -14.47 9.84
N PHE A 143 -5.05 -13.43 10.63
CA PHE A 143 -5.80 -13.16 11.85
C PHE A 143 -7.25 -12.80 11.55
N ALA A 144 -7.50 -11.94 10.57
CA ALA A 144 -8.84 -11.56 10.14
C ALA A 144 -9.66 -12.78 9.66
N TRP A 145 -9.02 -13.67 8.89
CA TRP A 145 -9.64 -14.92 8.46
C TRP A 145 -10.06 -15.80 9.65
N LYS A 146 -9.19 -15.97 10.63
CA LYS A 146 -9.50 -16.74 11.85
C LYS A 146 -10.61 -16.10 12.69
N VAL A 147 -10.57 -14.79 12.85
CA VAL A 147 -11.51 -14.05 13.71
C VAL A 147 -12.90 -13.99 13.09
N HIS A 148 -12.99 -13.79 11.78
CA HIS A 148 -14.27 -13.74 11.05
C HIS A 148 -14.84 -15.13 10.77
N GLY A 149 -14.02 -16.17 10.79
CA GLY A 149 -14.42 -17.54 10.43
C GLY A 149 -14.53 -17.76 8.92
N GLY A 150 -13.92 -16.92 8.09
CA GLY A 150 -13.93 -17.02 6.64
C GLY A 150 -13.31 -15.80 5.94
N ILE A 151 -13.32 -15.82 4.62
CA ILE A 151 -12.79 -14.73 3.79
C ILE A 151 -13.90 -13.72 3.53
N LEU A 152 -13.77 -12.50 4.10
CA LEU A 152 -14.71 -11.41 3.89
C LEU A 152 -14.46 -10.68 2.57
N TYR A 153 -13.21 -10.31 2.29
CA TYR A 153 -12.82 -9.53 1.11
C TYR A 153 -12.61 -10.40 -0.14
N ASP A 154 -12.68 -9.80 -1.31
CA ASP A 154 -12.33 -10.46 -2.57
C ASP A 154 -10.79 -10.60 -2.68
N MET A 155 -10.29 -11.74 -2.22
CA MET A 155 -8.85 -12.02 -2.22
C MET A 155 -8.23 -12.05 -3.61
N LYS A 156 -9.00 -12.41 -4.67
CA LYS A 156 -8.49 -12.38 -6.05
C LYS A 156 -8.17 -10.96 -6.47
N ASN A 157 -9.10 -10.04 -6.19
CA ASN A 157 -8.89 -8.62 -6.48
C ASN A 157 -7.75 -8.04 -5.63
N GLN A 158 -7.68 -8.37 -4.34
CA GLN A 158 -6.60 -7.91 -3.45
C GLN A 158 -5.22 -8.38 -3.95
N LEU A 159 -5.08 -9.66 -4.30
CA LEU A 159 -3.83 -10.22 -4.81
C LEU A 159 -3.48 -9.65 -6.19
N LEU A 160 -4.46 -9.43 -7.07
CA LEU A 160 -4.22 -8.79 -8.37
C LEU A 160 -3.56 -7.42 -8.20
N TRP A 161 -4.11 -6.57 -7.34
CA TRP A 161 -3.54 -5.25 -7.07
C TRP A 161 -2.20 -5.32 -6.34
N LEU A 162 -2.06 -6.22 -5.36
CA LEU A 162 -0.80 -6.42 -4.65
C LEU A 162 0.33 -6.79 -5.63
N PHE A 163 0.13 -7.79 -6.46
CA PHE A 163 1.14 -8.21 -7.44
C PHE A 163 1.32 -7.19 -8.55
N GLY A 164 0.24 -6.55 -9.02
CA GLY A 164 0.30 -5.52 -10.06
C GLY A 164 1.11 -4.30 -9.63
N VAL A 165 0.85 -3.76 -8.43
CA VAL A 165 1.60 -2.62 -7.88
C VAL A 165 3.06 -3.02 -7.58
N THR A 166 3.29 -4.23 -7.09
CA THR A 166 4.64 -4.75 -6.87
C THR A 166 5.42 -4.85 -8.17
N ALA A 167 4.83 -5.44 -9.20
CA ALA A 167 5.47 -5.53 -10.53
C ALA A 167 5.76 -4.15 -11.11
N ALA A 168 4.81 -3.21 -11.00
CA ALA A 168 5.01 -1.82 -11.42
C ALA A 168 6.19 -1.18 -10.67
N ALA A 169 6.32 -1.39 -9.36
CA ALA A 169 7.43 -0.87 -8.57
C ALA A 169 8.79 -1.39 -9.09
N PHE A 170 8.91 -2.68 -9.40
CA PHE A 170 10.16 -3.24 -9.97
C PHE A 170 10.47 -2.68 -11.36
N ILE A 171 9.46 -2.53 -12.22
CA ILE A 171 9.61 -1.92 -13.54
C ILE A 171 10.09 -0.46 -13.39
N PHE A 172 9.47 0.33 -12.51
CA PHE A 172 9.84 1.73 -12.31
C PHE A 172 11.19 1.90 -11.63
N LEU A 173 11.62 0.96 -10.79
CA LEU A 173 12.98 0.92 -10.27
C LEU A 173 14.01 0.77 -11.40
N ALA A 174 13.76 -0.13 -12.34
CA ALA A 174 14.63 -0.29 -13.54
C ALA A 174 14.61 0.97 -14.42
N MET A 175 13.52 1.74 -14.38
CA MET A 175 13.32 2.96 -15.17
C MET A 175 13.67 4.25 -14.41
N THR A 176 14.34 4.19 -13.23
CA THR A 176 14.59 5.36 -12.39
C THR A 176 15.31 6.48 -13.13
N GLU A 177 16.23 6.16 -14.06
CA GLU A 177 16.95 7.13 -14.88
C GLU A 177 16.18 7.62 -16.11
N LEU A 178 15.08 6.96 -16.50
CA LEU A 178 14.31 7.24 -17.71
C LEU A 178 13.14 8.19 -17.41
N ILE A 179 13.46 9.41 -16.98
CA ILE A 179 12.45 10.42 -16.57
C ILE A 179 11.38 10.63 -17.65
N TRP A 180 11.77 10.82 -18.91
CA TRP A 180 10.83 11.10 -20.00
C TRP A 180 9.83 9.98 -20.21
N LEU A 181 10.29 8.72 -20.10
CA LEU A 181 9.42 7.56 -20.26
C LEU A 181 8.44 7.44 -19.09
N ARG A 182 8.88 7.70 -17.84
CA ARG A 182 8.01 7.69 -16.66
C ARG A 182 6.96 8.81 -16.72
N MET A 183 7.36 10.02 -17.14
CA MET A 183 6.42 11.13 -17.31
C MET A 183 5.42 10.88 -18.44
N ALA A 184 5.84 10.25 -19.54
CA ALA A 184 4.94 9.84 -20.62
C ALA A 184 3.91 8.81 -20.13
N LEU A 185 4.33 7.79 -19.38
CA LEU A 185 3.43 6.81 -18.77
C LEU A 185 2.43 7.45 -17.82
N LEU A 186 2.89 8.39 -17.00
CA LEU A 186 2.02 9.14 -16.09
C LEU A 186 0.97 9.95 -16.86
N ALA A 187 1.37 10.68 -17.90
CA ALA A 187 0.48 11.47 -18.74
C ALA A 187 -0.58 10.59 -19.44
N VAL A 188 -0.16 9.45 -19.98
CA VAL A 188 -1.08 8.47 -20.60
C VAL A 188 -2.06 7.93 -19.56
N GLY A 189 -1.59 7.58 -18.36
CA GLY A 189 -2.44 7.11 -17.27
C GLY A 189 -3.53 8.13 -16.88
N PHE A 190 -3.16 9.41 -16.72
CA PHE A 190 -4.13 10.48 -16.45
C PHE A 190 -5.09 10.72 -17.63
N ALA A 191 -4.62 10.67 -18.87
CA ALA A 191 -5.47 10.81 -20.05
C ALA A 191 -6.51 9.67 -20.11
N CYS A 192 -6.09 8.43 -19.90
CA CYS A 192 -6.99 7.27 -19.86
C CYS A 192 -8.02 7.39 -18.72
N ALA A 193 -7.59 7.79 -17.52
CA ALA A 193 -8.49 8.00 -16.39
C ALA A 193 -9.49 9.14 -16.67
N GLY A 194 -9.05 10.23 -17.28
CA GLY A 194 -9.90 11.35 -17.69
C GLY A 194 -10.95 10.95 -18.74
N ILE A 195 -10.54 10.21 -19.77
CA ILE A 195 -11.44 9.71 -20.81
C ILE A 195 -12.47 8.75 -20.19
N TRP A 196 -12.02 7.86 -19.30
CA TRP A 196 -12.92 6.94 -18.60
C TRP A 196 -13.96 7.69 -17.76
N ALA A 197 -13.52 8.68 -16.98
CA ALA A 197 -14.40 9.50 -16.15
C ALA A 197 -15.43 10.30 -16.98
N LEU A 198 -15.03 10.81 -18.16
CA LEU A 198 -15.92 11.51 -19.07
C LEU A 198 -16.99 10.58 -19.68
N ARG A 199 -16.64 9.33 -19.98
CA ARG A 199 -17.56 8.33 -20.54
C ARG A 199 -18.57 7.77 -19.54
N HIS A 200 -18.30 7.86 -18.22
CA HIS A 200 -19.12 7.30 -17.14
C HIS A 200 -19.72 8.42 -16.26
N ARG A 201 -19.92 9.60 -16.81
CA ARG A 201 -20.55 10.74 -16.12
C ARG A 201 -22.09 10.71 -16.12
N GLU A 202 -22.72 9.62 -16.64
CA GLU A 202 -24.17 9.42 -16.60
C GLU A 202 -24.61 8.59 -15.39
#